data_2bd7602ec448c0e514693a113de7ed19
#
_entry.id   2bd7602ec448c0e514693a113de7ed19
#
_cell.length_a   1.000
_cell.length_b   1.000
_cell.length_c   1.000
_cell.angle_alpha   90.00
_cell.angle_beta   90.00
_cell.angle_gamma   90.00
#
_symmetry.space_group_name_H-M   'P 1'
#
loop_
_entity.id
_entity.type
_entity.pdbx_description
1 polymer ?
#
loop_
_entity_poly.entity_id
_entity_poly.type
_entity_poly.pdbx_seq_one_letter_code
_entity_poly.pdbx_strand_id
1 'polypeptide(L)'
;MRTLRKLFVAAILFAFVFAVTAPVAQAAEVDLFTHMAGSTHFPKAHGFSEYDRSNSGREVEVRVTHLKSVAGERVKVIINGHKVGRIVVSSVGVAHRGWDTEHGQKVPFALAGDKIKVRTLGGTLVAKGTYHREVD
;
A
#
# COMPACT_ATOMS: atom_id res chain seq x y z
N MET A 1 -13.62 -2.78 1.56
CA MET A 1 -12.95 -2.49 2.82
C MET A 1 -12.88 -1.01 3.15
N ARG A 2 -12.48 -0.13 2.24
CA ARG A 2 -12.53 1.33 2.45
C ARG A 2 -13.91 1.83 2.85
N THR A 3 -14.96 1.34 2.22
CA THR A 3 -16.36 1.74 2.49
C THR A 3 -16.85 1.33 3.87
N LEU A 4 -16.44 0.17 4.37
CA LEU A 4 -16.80 -0.31 5.71
C LEU A 4 -16.11 0.49 6.83
N ARG A 5 -14.86 0.91 6.63
CA ARG A 5 -14.15 1.77 7.58
C ARG A 5 -14.78 3.16 7.68
N LYS A 6 -15.16 3.74 6.55
CA LYS A 6 -15.83 5.04 6.51
C LYS A 6 -17.20 5.00 7.20
N LEU A 7 -17.95 3.94 7.02
CA LEU A 7 -19.24 3.73 7.70
C LEU A 7 -19.10 3.52 9.21
N PHE A 8 -18.06 2.80 9.64
CA PHE A 8 -17.81 2.57 11.06
C PHE A 8 -17.41 3.85 11.80
N VAL A 9 -16.59 4.68 11.18
CA VAL A 9 -16.20 5.99 11.73
C VAL A 9 -17.40 6.94 11.83
N ALA A 10 -18.28 6.93 10.84
CA ALA A 10 -19.50 7.73 10.88
C ALA A 10 -20.47 7.29 11.99
N ALA A 11 -20.59 5.98 12.24
CA ALA A 11 -21.43 5.45 13.30
C ALA A 11 -20.92 5.82 14.71
N ILE A 12 -19.60 5.82 14.91
CA ILE A 12 -18.96 6.24 16.16
C ILE A 12 -19.16 7.74 16.40
N LEU A 13 -19.07 8.57 15.37
CA LEU A 13 -19.33 9.99 15.44
C LEU A 13 -20.75 10.31 15.91
N PHE A 14 -21.74 9.55 15.45
CA PHE A 14 -23.14 9.76 15.83
C PHE A 14 -23.41 9.44 17.30
N ALA A 15 -22.76 8.42 17.86
CA ALA A 15 -22.88 8.06 19.27
C ALA A 15 -22.23 9.10 20.21
N PHE A 16 -21.23 9.83 19.74
CA PHE A 16 -20.50 10.81 20.56
C PHE A 16 -21.14 12.21 20.61
N VAL A 17 -22.03 12.54 19.69
CA VAL A 17 -22.69 13.86 19.63
C VAL A 17 -23.49 14.18 20.89
N PHE A 18 -23.91 13.17 21.65
CA PHE A 18 -24.69 13.34 22.87
C PHE A 18 -23.87 13.39 24.16
N ALA A 19 -22.59 13.06 24.14
CA ALA A 19 -21.84 12.81 25.36
C ALA A 19 -20.70 13.78 25.64
N VAL A 20 -20.25 14.59 24.70
CA VAL A 20 -19.01 15.35 24.92
C VAL A 20 -19.03 16.71 24.25
N THR A 21 -18.67 17.71 25.04
CA THR A 21 -18.46 19.08 24.61
C THR A 21 -17.07 19.34 24.05
N ALA A 22 -16.13 18.40 24.12
CA ALA A 22 -14.79 18.54 23.57
C ALA A 22 -14.67 17.83 22.22
N PRO A 23 -14.17 18.48 21.15
CA PRO A 23 -13.90 17.80 19.90
C PRO A 23 -12.83 16.72 20.12
N VAL A 24 -13.18 15.47 19.88
CA VAL A 24 -12.18 14.41 19.78
C VAL A 24 -11.40 14.67 18.50
N ALA A 25 -10.13 15.00 18.63
CA ALA A 25 -9.25 15.10 17.50
C ALA A 25 -9.15 13.72 16.83
N GLN A 26 -9.86 13.56 15.72
CA GLN A 26 -9.65 12.37 14.88
C GLN A 26 -8.32 12.55 14.16
N ALA A 27 -7.43 11.54 14.29
CA ALA A 27 -6.31 11.45 13.38
C ALA A 27 -6.87 11.33 11.97
N ALA A 28 -6.50 12.23 11.11
CA ALA A 28 -6.94 12.23 9.73
C ALA A 28 -6.52 10.91 9.06
N GLU A 29 -7.46 10.25 8.40
CA GLU A 29 -7.17 9.16 7.50
C GLU A 29 -6.27 9.70 6.37
N VAL A 30 -5.19 8.99 6.08
CA VAL A 30 -4.25 9.36 5.02
C VAL A 30 -4.27 8.29 3.97
N ASP A 31 -4.68 8.68 2.77
CA ASP A 31 -4.65 7.84 1.58
C ASP A 31 -3.51 8.30 0.68
N LEU A 32 -2.60 7.37 0.39
CA LEU A 32 -1.50 7.58 -0.53
C LEU A 32 -1.65 6.68 -1.74
N PHE A 33 -1.16 7.16 -2.86
CA PHE A 33 -1.19 6.45 -4.12
C PHE A 33 0.08 6.70 -4.91
N THR A 34 0.49 5.72 -5.70
CA THR A 34 1.52 5.92 -6.72
C THR A 34 1.35 4.95 -7.89
N HIS A 35 1.65 5.45 -9.07
CA HIS A 35 1.99 4.59 -10.19
C HIS A 35 3.46 4.19 -10.10
N MET A 36 3.77 2.94 -10.41
CA MET A 36 5.13 2.45 -10.47
C MET A 36 5.59 2.26 -11.91
N ALA A 37 6.76 2.77 -12.22
CA ALA A 37 7.40 2.60 -13.51
C ALA A 37 8.42 1.46 -13.45
N GLY A 38 8.51 0.70 -14.55
CA GLY A 38 9.49 -0.37 -14.71
C GLY A 38 10.93 0.14 -14.77
N SER A 39 11.85 -0.68 -14.30
CA SER A 39 13.29 -0.43 -14.39
C SER A 39 13.84 -0.72 -15.78
N THR A 40 15.13 -0.45 -15.98
CA THR A 40 15.82 -0.81 -17.21
C THR A 40 15.84 -2.33 -17.48
N HIS A 41 15.83 -3.14 -16.44
CA HIS A 41 15.77 -4.61 -16.55
C HIS A 41 14.35 -5.13 -16.80
N PHE A 42 13.34 -4.36 -16.44
CA PHE A 42 11.92 -4.66 -16.62
C PHE A 42 11.19 -3.46 -17.27
N PRO A 43 11.56 -3.08 -18.50
CA PRO A 43 11.11 -1.81 -19.07
C PRO A 43 9.60 -1.76 -19.34
N LYS A 44 8.95 -2.92 -19.47
CA LYS A 44 7.49 -3.01 -19.66
C LYS A 44 6.72 -3.16 -18.35
N ALA A 45 7.39 -3.39 -17.24
CA ALA A 45 6.73 -3.51 -15.95
C ALA A 45 6.11 -2.17 -15.57
N HIS A 46 4.90 -2.23 -15.06
CA HIS A 46 4.24 -1.08 -14.47
C HIS A 46 3.24 -1.57 -13.44
N GLY A 47 2.85 -0.71 -12.56
CA GLY A 47 1.91 -1.07 -11.53
C GLY A 47 1.45 0.13 -10.73
N PHE A 48 0.80 -0.17 -9.63
CA PHE A 48 0.36 0.84 -8.67
C PHE A 48 0.47 0.31 -7.24
N SER A 49 0.49 1.22 -6.31
CA SER A 49 0.34 0.93 -4.90
C SER A 49 -0.61 1.91 -4.26
N GLU A 50 -1.51 1.38 -3.43
CA GLU A 50 -2.37 2.17 -2.57
C GLU A 50 -1.97 1.92 -1.12
N TYR A 51 -1.93 2.99 -0.32
CA TYR A 51 -1.54 2.96 1.07
C TYR A 51 -2.53 3.76 1.90
N ASP A 52 -3.11 3.11 2.90
CA ASP A 52 -4.07 3.74 3.81
C ASP A 52 -3.54 3.69 5.24
N ARG A 53 -3.65 4.81 5.93
CA ARG A 53 -3.25 4.95 7.32
C ARG A 53 -4.34 5.66 8.11
N SER A 54 -4.74 5.07 9.22
CA SER A 54 -5.75 5.62 10.14
C SER A 54 -5.38 5.26 11.59
N ASN A 55 -6.22 5.65 12.55
CA ASN A 55 -6.06 5.24 13.94
C ASN A 55 -6.17 3.73 14.16
N SER A 56 -6.92 3.03 13.28
CA SER A 56 -7.11 1.59 13.38
C SER A 56 -5.95 0.78 12.82
N GLY A 57 -5.07 1.40 12.04
CA GLY A 57 -3.93 0.71 11.48
C GLY A 57 -3.51 1.20 10.11
N ARG A 58 -2.71 0.38 9.45
CA ARG A 58 -2.12 0.65 8.14
C ARG A 58 -2.38 -0.52 7.20
N GLU A 59 -2.64 -0.19 5.96
CA GLU A 59 -2.90 -1.15 4.89
C GLU A 59 -2.15 -0.72 3.64
N VAL A 60 -1.57 -1.66 2.93
CA VAL A 60 -0.94 -1.41 1.63
C VAL A 60 -1.32 -2.50 0.65
N GLU A 61 -1.63 -2.09 -0.57
CA GLU A 61 -1.86 -2.96 -1.70
C GLU A 61 -0.86 -2.64 -2.80
N VAL A 62 -0.30 -3.68 -3.41
CA VAL A 62 0.69 -3.57 -4.48
C VAL A 62 0.29 -4.47 -5.64
N ARG A 63 0.33 -3.92 -6.84
CA ARG A 63 0.13 -4.65 -8.08
C ARG A 63 1.16 -4.22 -9.12
N VAL A 64 1.86 -5.19 -9.68
CA VAL A 64 2.80 -4.98 -10.79
C VAL A 64 2.51 -5.99 -11.88
N THR A 65 2.47 -5.53 -13.12
CA THR A 65 2.18 -6.35 -14.30
C THR A 65 3.36 -6.41 -15.26
N HIS A 66 3.26 -7.26 -16.28
CA HIS A 66 4.30 -7.48 -17.29
C HIS A 66 5.59 -8.08 -16.72
N LEU A 67 5.42 -9.03 -15.79
CA LEU A 67 6.51 -9.76 -15.15
C LEU A 67 6.60 -11.22 -15.61
N LYS A 68 6.17 -11.53 -16.82
CA LYS A 68 6.12 -12.91 -17.32
C LYS A 68 7.48 -13.60 -17.33
N SER A 69 8.56 -12.86 -17.52
CA SER A 69 9.93 -13.38 -17.48
C SER A 69 10.35 -13.95 -16.11
N VAL A 70 9.67 -13.55 -15.04
CA VAL A 70 9.89 -14.02 -13.68
C VAL A 70 8.65 -14.72 -13.09
N ALA A 71 7.77 -15.23 -13.95
CA ALA A 71 6.59 -15.97 -13.52
C ALA A 71 6.99 -17.15 -12.62
N GLY A 72 6.25 -17.34 -11.51
CA GLY A 72 6.55 -18.34 -10.49
C GLY A 72 7.62 -17.96 -9.48
N GLU A 73 8.40 -16.93 -9.74
CA GLU A 73 9.40 -16.40 -8.82
C GLU A 73 8.78 -15.42 -7.83
N ARG A 74 9.51 -15.13 -6.76
CA ARG A 74 9.09 -14.14 -5.75
C ARG A 74 9.77 -12.81 -6.00
N VAL A 75 9.01 -11.74 -5.78
CA VAL A 75 9.53 -10.38 -5.70
C VAL A 75 9.31 -9.86 -4.28
N LYS A 76 10.14 -8.93 -3.85
CA LYS A 76 10.02 -8.29 -2.53
C LYS A 76 9.62 -6.84 -2.68
N VAL A 77 8.78 -6.39 -1.77
CA VAL A 77 8.27 -5.02 -1.70
C VAL A 77 8.94 -4.29 -0.54
N ILE A 78 9.41 -3.09 -0.81
CA ILE A 78 10.14 -2.23 0.14
C ILE A 78 9.53 -0.83 0.09
N ILE A 79 9.14 -0.32 1.26
CA ILE A 79 8.62 1.05 1.39
C ILE A 79 9.56 1.82 2.31
N ASN A 80 10.05 2.95 1.84
CA ASN A 80 10.95 3.81 2.61
C ASN A 80 12.13 3.04 3.23
N GLY A 81 12.72 2.12 2.46
CA GLY A 81 13.81 1.25 2.90
C GLY A 81 13.42 0.09 3.81
N HIS A 82 12.14 -0.04 4.18
CA HIS A 82 11.64 -1.10 5.05
C HIS A 82 10.94 -2.19 4.25
N LYS A 83 11.29 -3.44 4.52
CA LYS A 83 10.66 -4.59 3.86
C LYS A 83 9.19 -4.73 4.31
N VAL A 84 8.29 -4.84 3.33
CA VAL A 84 6.87 -5.14 3.56
C VAL A 84 6.64 -6.65 3.52
N GLY A 85 7.07 -7.29 2.46
CA GLY A 85 6.88 -8.72 2.25
C GLY A 85 7.23 -9.16 0.84
N ARG A 86 6.83 -10.38 0.50
CA ARG A 86 7.10 -11.01 -0.80
C ARG A 86 5.80 -11.33 -1.53
N ILE A 87 5.86 -11.32 -2.84
CA ILE A 87 4.75 -11.69 -3.73
C ILE A 87 5.24 -12.74 -4.71
N VAL A 88 4.48 -13.82 -4.89
CA VAL A 88 4.71 -14.78 -5.96
C VAL A 88 4.13 -14.21 -7.25
N VAL A 89 4.95 -14.11 -8.29
CA VAL A 89 4.51 -13.68 -9.62
C VAL A 89 3.69 -14.79 -10.26
N SER A 90 2.48 -14.46 -10.71
CA SER A 90 1.59 -15.43 -11.35
C SER A 90 2.12 -15.90 -12.71
N SER A 91 1.53 -16.96 -13.24
CA SER A 91 1.88 -17.50 -14.57
C SER A 91 1.68 -16.51 -15.71
N VAL A 92 0.80 -15.53 -15.51
CA VAL A 92 0.55 -14.46 -16.48
C VAL A 92 1.39 -13.18 -16.24
N GLY A 93 2.33 -13.24 -15.30
CA GLY A 93 3.26 -12.13 -15.03
C GLY A 93 2.69 -11.00 -14.17
N VAL A 94 1.80 -11.33 -13.25
CA VAL A 94 1.22 -10.35 -12.31
C VAL A 94 1.66 -10.68 -10.88
N ALA A 95 2.18 -9.67 -10.19
CA ALA A 95 2.43 -9.71 -8.76
C ALA A 95 1.39 -8.83 -8.06
N HIS A 96 0.54 -9.40 -7.24
CA HIS A 96 -0.51 -8.68 -6.54
C HIS A 96 -0.68 -9.19 -5.12
N ARG A 97 -0.60 -8.31 -4.15
CA ARG A 97 -0.82 -8.63 -2.73
C ARG A 97 -1.15 -7.40 -1.91
N GLY A 98 -1.92 -7.62 -0.85
CA GLY A 98 -2.18 -6.64 0.20
C GLY A 98 -1.63 -7.09 1.55
N TRP A 99 -1.29 -6.13 2.40
CA TRP A 99 -0.90 -6.33 3.80
C TRP A 99 -1.69 -5.37 4.69
N ASP A 100 -2.06 -5.83 5.87
CA ASP A 100 -2.90 -5.08 6.79
C ASP A 100 -2.47 -5.35 8.24
N THR A 101 -2.22 -4.29 9.01
CA THR A 101 -1.84 -4.42 10.42
C THR A 101 -2.98 -5.02 11.27
N GLU A 102 -4.23 -4.86 10.87
CA GLU A 102 -5.38 -5.49 11.55
C GLU A 102 -5.36 -7.02 11.44
N HIS A 103 -4.69 -7.57 10.42
CA HIS A 103 -4.48 -9.01 10.26
C HIS A 103 -3.13 -9.49 10.84
N GLY A 104 -2.50 -8.69 11.70
CA GLY A 104 -1.22 -9.03 12.32
C GLY A 104 -0.01 -8.89 11.40
N GLN A 105 -0.18 -8.33 10.21
CA GLN A 105 0.92 -8.13 9.25
C GLN A 105 1.64 -6.81 9.53
N LYS A 106 2.92 -6.75 9.20
CA LYS A 106 3.72 -5.53 9.33
C LYS A 106 3.56 -4.66 8.08
N VAL A 107 3.13 -3.42 8.29
CA VAL A 107 3.08 -2.41 7.25
C VAL A 107 3.89 -1.20 7.71
N PRO A 108 4.98 -0.84 7.01
CA PRO A 108 5.80 0.31 7.38
C PRO A 108 5.00 1.60 7.38
N PHE A 109 5.42 2.56 8.20
CA PHE A 109 4.88 3.90 8.16
C PHE A 109 5.33 4.61 6.89
N ALA A 110 4.43 5.28 6.19
CA ALA A 110 4.72 6.01 4.98
C ALA A 110 4.05 7.39 4.95
N LEU A 111 4.72 8.32 4.34
CA LEU A 111 4.27 9.69 4.08
C LEU A 111 4.28 9.97 2.59
N ALA A 112 3.57 11.03 2.17
CA ALA A 112 3.73 11.58 0.82
C ALA A 112 5.21 11.95 0.59
N GLY A 113 5.75 11.55 -0.56
CA GLY A 113 7.17 11.69 -0.89
C GLY A 113 8.01 10.44 -0.62
N ASP A 114 7.51 9.49 0.15
CA ASP A 114 8.20 8.22 0.38
C ASP A 114 8.14 7.32 -0.85
N LYS A 115 9.18 6.50 -1.01
CA LYS A 115 9.33 5.64 -2.19
C LYS A 115 8.94 4.20 -1.88
N ILE A 116 8.27 3.58 -2.85
CA ILE A 116 8.07 2.15 -2.91
C ILE A 116 8.94 1.57 -4.02
N LYS A 117 9.56 0.43 -3.73
CA LYS A 117 10.36 -0.34 -4.69
C LYS A 117 9.95 -1.79 -4.66
N VAL A 118 9.89 -2.38 -5.84
CA VAL A 118 9.72 -3.83 -6.01
C VAL A 118 11.02 -4.35 -6.61
N ARG A 119 11.60 -5.36 -5.97
CA ARG A 119 12.87 -5.97 -6.37
C ARG A 119 12.72 -7.48 -6.51
N THR A 120 13.53 -8.08 -7.35
CA THR A 120 13.73 -9.55 -7.31
C THR A 120 14.35 -9.94 -5.96
N LEU A 121 14.34 -11.22 -5.61
CA LEU A 121 15.03 -11.68 -4.39
C LEU A 121 16.54 -11.43 -4.43
N GLY A 122 17.13 -11.45 -5.62
CA GLY A 122 18.54 -11.11 -5.84
C GLY A 122 18.87 -9.62 -5.73
N GLY A 123 17.85 -8.76 -5.60
CA GLY A 123 18.03 -7.32 -5.42
C GLY A 123 17.90 -6.46 -6.68
N THR A 124 17.61 -7.05 -7.84
CA THR A 124 17.38 -6.29 -9.07
C THR A 124 16.11 -5.48 -8.98
N LEU A 125 16.17 -4.19 -9.28
CA LEU A 125 14.99 -3.33 -9.30
C LEU A 125 14.03 -3.78 -10.41
N VAL A 126 12.78 -3.98 -10.06
CA VAL A 126 11.69 -4.31 -10.99
C VAL A 126 10.89 -3.06 -11.35
N ALA A 127 10.37 -2.38 -10.34
CA ALA A 127 9.58 -1.16 -10.50
C ALA A 127 9.70 -0.28 -9.26
N LYS A 128 9.44 1.01 -9.43
CA LYS A 128 9.44 1.98 -8.34
C LYS A 128 8.42 3.09 -8.55
N GLY A 129 8.02 3.72 -7.47
CA GLY A 129 7.14 4.89 -7.47
C GLY A 129 7.35 5.75 -6.23
N THR A 130 6.77 6.93 -6.25
CA THR A 130 6.79 7.87 -5.13
C THR A 130 5.35 8.14 -4.72
N TYR A 131 5.04 7.92 -3.43
CA TYR A 131 3.70 8.16 -2.92
C TYR A 131 3.33 9.64 -2.93
N HIS A 132 2.10 9.92 -3.29
CA HIS A 132 1.48 11.22 -3.17
C HIS A 132 0.09 11.04 -2.55
N ARG A 133 -0.45 12.10 -1.98
CA ARG A 133 -1.80 12.07 -1.45
C ARG A 133 -2.80 11.89 -2.58
N GLU A 134 -3.74 11.00 -2.37
CA GLU A 134 -4.92 10.89 -3.21
C GLU A 134 -5.73 12.18 -3.04
N VAL A 135 -6.00 12.89 -4.13
CA VAL A 135 -6.84 14.09 -4.14
C VAL A 135 -8.24 13.66 -4.57
N ASP A 136 -9.22 13.98 -3.74
CA ASP A 136 -10.64 13.75 -4.06
C ASP A 136 -11.13 14.69 -5.17
#